data_9d51edd8ca1890c4b20fee68ae6ae695
#
_entry.id   9d51edd8ca1890c4b20fee68ae6ae695
#
_cell.length_a   1.000
_cell.length_b   1.000
_cell.length_c   1.000
_cell.angle_alpha   90.00
_cell.angle_beta   90.00
_cell.angle_gamma   90.00
#
_symmetry.space_group_name_H-M   'P 1'
#
loop_
_entity.id
_entity.type
_entity.pdbx_description
1 polymer ?
#
loop_
_entity_poly.entity_id
_entity_poly.type
_entity_poly.pdbx_seq_one_letter_code
_entity_poly.pdbx_strand_id
1 'polypeptide(L)'
;MANTVTKKRQSNSLKTMLVENDITTLSGSTYVTIIDAIDVESYERASIQMLANDGEALTCQVWGSLFDSAVAVPVTNSKWVQIGDDISVGASSGAIKSISTTGLKRLCVVARDSASNTQTFPIGDCVVFAQGTI
;
A
#
# COMPACT_ATOMS: atom_id res chain seq x y z
N MET A 1 -39.11 -9.85 17.75
CA MET A 1 -38.41 -9.54 17.32
C MET A 1 -37.45 -8.96 17.56
N ALA A 2 -37.12 -8.78 17.72
CA ALA A 2 -36.38 -8.11 17.80
C ALA A 2 -35.27 -7.83 17.38
N ASN A 3 -34.95 -7.54 17.09
CA ASN A 3 -34.17 -7.10 16.69
C ASN A 3 -33.43 -6.62 16.10
N THR A 4 -33.42 -6.68 16.00
CA THR A 4 -33.08 -5.83 14.98
C THR A 4 -32.06 -4.78 15.15
N VAL A 5 -31.93 -4.40 16.21
CA VAL A 5 -31.04 -3.37 16.62
C VAL A 5 -29.65 -3.48 16.09
N THR A 6 -29.23 -4.64 15.90
CA THR A 6 -27.91 -4.94 15.55
C THR A 6 -27.39 -4.29 14.31
N LYS A 7 -28.26 -4.14 13.35
CA LYS A 7 -27.77 -3.69 12.07
C LYS A 7 -27.31 -2.27 12.03
N LYS A 8 -27.90 -1.40 12.75
CA LYS A 8 -27.46 -0.05 12.64
C LYS A 8 -26.13 0.20 13.31
N ARG A 9 -25.80 -0.58 14.29
CA ARG A 9 -24.47 -0.45 14.86
C ARG A 9 -23.39 -0.80 13.87
N GLN A 10 -23.68 -1.80 13.06
CA GLN A 10 -22.71 -2.22 12.07
C GLN A 10 -22.41 -1.13 11.07
N SER A 11 -23.43 -0.45 10.62
CA SER A 11 -23.22 0.59 9.64
C SER A 11 -22.41 1.75 10.20
N ASN A 12 -22.47 1.96 11.50
CA ASN A 12 -21.81 3.09 12.12
C ASN A 12 -20.40 2.79 12.58
N SER A 13 -20.03 1.51 12.60
CA SER A 13 -18.75 1.13 13.16
C SER A 13 -17.65 0.95 12.11
N LEU A 14 -17.98 1.07 10.84
CA LEU A 14 -17.00 0.88 9.79
C LEU A 14 -16.33 2.21 9.44
N LYS A 15 -15.02 2.18 9.34
CA LYS A 15 -14.21 3.32 8.96
C LYS A 15 -13.33 2.90 7.79
N THR A 16 -13.24 3.74 6.77
CA THR A 16 -12.46 3.44 5.57
C THR A 16 -11.60 4.61 5.15
N MET A 17 -10.53 4.30 4.44
CA MET A 17 -9.66 5.28 3.82
C MET A 17 -9.19 4.75 2.48
N LEU A 18 -9.20 5.61 1.46
CA LEU A 18 -8.70 5.26 0.14
C LEU A 18 -7.60 6.25 -0.25
N VAL A 19 -6.44 5.72 -0.64
CA VAL A 19 -5.33 6.51 -1.15
C VAL A 19 -4.91 5.91 -2.48
N GLU A 20 -4.77 6.75 -3.48
CA GLU A 20 -4.44 6.32 -4.83
C GLU A 20 -3.33 7.18 -5.40
N ASN A 21 -2.40 6.57 -6.13
CA ASN A 21 -1.32 7.31 -6.78
C ASN A 21 -0.83 6.57 -8.01
N ASP A 22 -0.36 7.33 -8.99
CA ASP A 22 0.23 6.79 -10.21
C ASP A 22 1.64 6.30 -9.96
N ILE A 23 2.03 5.27 -10.68
CA ILE A 23 3.40 4.77 -10.67
C ILE A 23 4.09 5.33 -11.91
N THR A 24 5.03 6.24 -11.69
CA THR A 24 5.78 6.89 -12.79
C THR A 24 7.27 6.80 -12.52
N THR A 25 8.06 6.86 -13.57
CA THR A 25 9.52 7.05 -13.51
C THR A 25 10.20 6.11 -12.51
N LEU A 26 10.19 4.82 -12.79
CA LEU A 26 10.84 3.83 -11.96
C LEU A 26 12.21 3.44 -12.48
N SER A 27 13.06 3.03 -11.55
CA SER A 27 14.38 2.47 -11.85
C SER A 27 14.41 1.00 -11.47
N GLY A 28 15.17 0.20 -12.18
CA GLY A 28 15.33 -1.22 -11.86
C GLY A 28 16.23 -1.48 -10.67
N SER A 29 16.98 -0.49 -10.21
CA SER A 29 17.95 -0.68 -9.14
C SER A 29 17.54 -0.03 -7.82
N THR A 30 16.57 0.87 -7.82
CA THR A 30 16.20 1.65 -6.63
C THR A 30 14.69 1.70 -6.47
N TYR A 31 14.21 1.38 -5.27
CA TYR A 31 12.81 1.52 -4.96
C TYR A 31 12.44 3.00 -4.82
N VAL A 32 11.30 3.36 -5.40
CA VAL A 32 10.73 4.70 -5.34
C VAL A 32 9.46 4.63 -4.53
N THR A 33 9.24 5.61 -3.66
CA THR A 33 8.03 5.68 -2.84
C THR A 33 6.84 6.05 -3.72
N ILE A 34 5.83 5.20 -3.71
CA ILE A 34 4.59 5.41 -4.47
C ILE A 34 3.50 5.96 -3.54
N ILE A 35 3.32 5.32 -2.40
CA ILE A 35 2.40 5.78 -1.36
C ILE A 35 3.24 6.21 -0.17
N ASP A 36 3.21 7.49 0.15
CA ASP A 36 3.93 8.03 1.29
C ASP A 36 3.39 7.50 2.60
N ALA A 37 4.12 7.75 3.67
CA ALA A 37 3.80 7.27 5.02
C ALA A 37 2.39 7.70 5.42
N ILE A 38 1.41 6.88 5.15
CA ILE A 38 0.02 7.16 5.52
C ILE A 38 -0.26 6.67 6.94
N ASP A 39 -1.12 7.39 7.62
CA ASP A 39 -1.51 7.04 8.99
C ASP A 39 -2.55 5.91 8.95
N VAL A 40 -2.18 4.75 9.50
CA VAL A 40 -3.08 3.60 9.56
C VAL A 40 -3.43 3.21 11.01
N GLU A 41 -3.12 4.08 11.95
CA GLU A 41 -3.29 3.76 13.37
C GLU A 41 -4.71 3.37 13.75
N SER A 42 -5.71 3.97 13.09
CA SER A 42 -7.12 3.69 13.36
C SER A 42 -7.71 2.57 12.53
N TYR A 43 -6.89 1.86 11.77
CA TYR A 43 -7.38 0.85 10.84
C TYR A 43 -6.85 -0.52 11.22
N GLU A 44 -7.60 -1.56 10.86
CA GLU A 44 -7.28 -2.94 11.22
C GLU A 44 -6.70 -3.73 10.07
N ARG A 45 -7.01 -3.34 8.84
CA ARG A 45 -6.50 -4.00 7.65
C ARG A 45 -6.38 -3.03 6.49
N ALA A 46 -5.51 -3.36 5.58
CA ALA A 46 -5.38 -2.63 4.33
C ALA A 46 -5.23 -3.62 3.18
N SER A 47 -5.84 -3.28 2.05
CA SER A 47 -5.65 -3.99 0.79
C SER A 47 -4.92 -3.05 -0.15
N ILE A 48 -3.85 -3.55 -0.76
CA ILE A 48 -3.03 -2.77 -1.67
C ILE A 48 -3.16 -3.41 -3.05
N GLN A 49 -3.62 -2.65 -4.02
CA GLN A 49 -3.68 -3.10 -5.41
C GLN A 49 -2.70 -2.32 -6.25
N MET A 50 -1.90 -3.03 -7.02
CA MET A 50 -0.91 -2.45 -7.91
C MET A 50 -1.18 -2.93 -9.33
N LEU A 51 -1.13 -2.01 -10.28
CA LEU A 51 -1.37 -2.28 -11.69
C LEU A 51 -0.17 -1.84 -12.49
N ALA A 52 0.26 -2.69 -13.42
CA ALA A 52 1.26 -2.35 -14.41
C ALA A 52 0.53 -2.11 -15.73
N ASN A 53 0.51 -0.87 -16.20
CA ASN A 53 -0.33 -0.47 -17.33
C ASN A 53 0.36 -0.54 -18.68
N ASP A 54 1.69 -0.64 -18.70
CA ASP A 54 2.41 -0.82 -19.96
C ASP A 54 3.11 -2.18 -19.96
N GLY A 55 3.99 -2.41 -20.90
CA GLY A 55 4.63 -3.70 -21.09
C GLY A 55 5.74 -4.06 -20.10
N GLU A 56 5.87 -3.33 -19.00
CA GLU A 56 6.92 -3.55 -18.01
C GLU A 56 6.38 -4.13 -16.72
N ALA A 57 7.05 -5.15 -16.21
CA ALA A 57 6.73 -5.72 -14.90
C ALA A 57 7.31 -4.86 -13.78
N LEU A 58 6.64 -4.86 -12.64
CA LEU A 58 7.03 -4.08 -11.46
C LEU A 58 7.32 -5.01 -10.30
N THR A 59 8.19 -4.57 -9.40
CA THR A 59 8.36 -5.19 -8.09
C THR A 59 7.99 -4.18 -7.02
N CYS A 60 7.10 -4.56 -6.13
CA CYS A 60 6.58 -3.67 -5.09
C CYS A 60 6.87 -4.24 -3.71
N GLN A 61 6.99 -3.35 -2.73
CA GLN A 61 7.13 -3.72 -1.33
C GLN A 61 6.20 -2.88 -0.48
N VAL A 62 5.67 -3.48 0.59
CA VAL A 62 4.86 -2.80 1.58
C VAL A 62 5.67 -2.73 2.87
N TRP A 63 5.77 -1.55 3.45
CA TRP A 63 6.55 -1.31 4.66
C TRP A 63 5.68 -0.68 5.72
N GLY A 64 5.93 -1.03 6.97
CA GLY A 64 5.22 -0.48 8.11
C GLY A 64 6.14 0.08 9.16
N SER A 65 5.62 0.97 9.99
CA SER A 65 6.37 1.57 11.09
C SER A 65 5.46 1.86 12.27
N LEU A 66 6.03 1.81 13.46
CA LEU A 66 5.38 2.26 14.68
C LEU A 66 5.78 3.68 15.06
N PHE A 67 6.66 4.29 14.31
CA PHE A 67 7.16 5.63 14.61
C PHE A 67 6.32 6.69 13.91
N ASP A 68 5.77 7.62 14.68
CA ASP A 68 5.00 8.73 14.13
C ASP A 68 5.83 9.63 13.22
N SER A 69 7.11 9.75 13.52
CA SER A 69 8.01 10.61 12.77
C SER A 69 8.66 9.91 11.59
N ALA A 70 8.24 8.68 11.26
CA ALA A 70 8.81 7.98 10.12
C ALA A 70 8.50 8.72 8.82
N VAL A 71 9.50 8.85 7.98
CA VAL A 71 9.34 9.42 6.65
C VAL A 71 9.42 8.30 5.62
N ALA A 72 8.90 8.55 4.43
CA ALA A 72 8.74 7.51 3.43
C ALA A 72 10.03 7.22 2.68
N VAL A 73 11.03 6.70 3.40
CA VAL A 73 12.27 6.22 2.79
C VAL A 73 12.59 4.86 3.41
N PRO A 74 11.73 3.86 3.23
CA PRO A 74 11.83 2.62 4.00
C PRO A 74 13.10 1.83 3.77
N VAL A 75 13.57 1.74 2.54
CA VAL A 75 14.72 0.88 2.22
C VAL A 75 16.03 1.35 2.84
N THR A 76 16.10 2.60 3.28
CA THR A 76 17.31 3.15 3.89
C THR A 76 17.10 3.64 5.31
N ASN A 77 15.89 3.53 5.84
CA ASN A 77 15.53 4.06 7.15
C ASN A 77 15.19 2.92 8.10
N SER A 78 15.95 2.79 9.17
CA SER A 78 15.79 1.69 10.13
C SER A 78 14.48 1.74 10.92
N LYS A 79 13.70 2.80 10.81
CA LYS A 79 12.38 2.88 11.45
C LYS A 79 11.31 2.12 10.69
N TRP A 80 11.61 1.62 9.52
CA TRP A 80 10.68 0.89 8.68
C TRP A 80 11.02 -0.60 8.65
N VAL A 81 10.00 -1.43 8.58
CA VAL A 81 10.15 -2.88 8.45
C VAL A 81 9.26 -3.34 7.29
N GLN A 82 9.82 -4.14 6.41
CA GLN A 82 9.05 -4.69 5.30
C GLN A 82 8.01 -5.67 5.82
N ILE A 83 6.79 -5.56 5.32
CA ILE A 83 5.68 -6.43 5.68
C ILE A 83 5.51 -7.45 4.56
N GLY A 84 5.89 -8.68 4.84
CA GLY A 84 5.79 -9.77 3.88
C GLY A 84 6.88 -9.71 2.81
N ASP A 85 6.67 -10.48 1.76
CA ASP A 85 7.65 -10.62 0.68
C ASP A 85 7.44 -9.56 -0.39
N ASP A 86 8.41 -9.44 -1.28
CA ASP A 86 8.28 -8.62 -2.47
C ASP A 86 7.09 -9.09 -3.30
N ILE A 87 6.41 -8.15 -3.93
CA ILE A 87 5.22 -8.41 -4.72
C ILE A 87 5.59 -8.21 -6.19
N SER A 88 5.46 -9.27 -6.97
CA SER A 88 5.69 -9.20 -8.42
C SER A 88 4.40 -8.84 -9.12
N VAL A 89 4.44 -7.80 -9.94
CA VAL A 89 3.31 -7.37 -10.75
C VAL A 89 3.71 -7.59 -12.21
N GLY A 90 3.07 -8.55 -12.86
CA GLY A 90 3.39 -8.87 -14.26
C GLY A 90 3.07 -7.71 -15.20
N ALA A 91 3.75 -7.67 -16.34
CA ALA A 91 3.51 -6.66 -17.37
C ALA A 91 2.04 -6.68 -17.78
N SER A 92 1.42 -5.50 -17.91
CA SER A 92 0.01 -5.33 -18.27
C SER A 92 -0.92 -6.15 -17.36
N SER A 93 -0.60 -6.26 -16.09
CA SER A 93 -1.33 -7.08 -15.14
C SER A 93 -1.44 -6.35 -13.81
N GLY A 94 -1.99 -7.02 -12.80
CA GLY A 94 -2.15 -6.45 -11.47
C GLY A 94 -1.94 -7.49 -10.38
N ALA A 95 -1.82 -6.99 -9.15
CA ALA A 95 -1.71 -7.81 -7.97
C ALA A 95 -2.41 -7.11 -6.81
N ILE A 96 -2.98 -7.91 -5.90
CA ILE A 96 -3.59 -7.39 -4.67
C ILE A 96 -2.96 -8.11 -3.49
N LYS A 97 -2.60 -7.34 -2.48
CA LYS A 97 -2.12 -7.89 -1.21
C LYS A 97 -2.92 -7.28 -0.07
N SER A 98 -3.40 -8.14 0.83
CA SER A 98 -4.11 -7.70 2.03
C SER A 98 -3.24 -7.96 3.24
N ILE A 99 -3.17 -7.01 4.15
CA ILE A 99 -2.36 -7.11 5.35
C ILE A 99 -3.15 -6.66 6.57
N SER A 100 -2.74 -7.12 7.74
CA SER A 100 -3.23 -6.57 9.01
C SER A 100 -2.46 -5.29 9.31
N THR A 101 -3.19 -4.22 9.64
CA THR A 101 -2.58 -2.97 10.09
C THR A 101 -2.74 -2.77 11.58
N THR A 102 -3.32 -3.75 12.28
CA THR A 102 -3.45 -3.69 13.74
C THR A 102 -2.08 -3.56 14.37
N GLY A 103 -1.90 -2.51 15.13
CA GLY A 103 -0.63 -2.25 15.78
C GLY A 103 0.37 -1.43 14.97
N LEU A 104 0.04 -1.09 13.73
CA LEU A 104 0.88 -0.22 12.91
C LEU A 104 0.44 1.22 13.02
N LYS A 105 1.38 2.15 12.92
CA LYS A 105 1.06 3.58 12.86
C LYS A 105 1.16 4.13 11.45
N ARG A 106 2.14 3.68 10.68
CA ARG A 106 2.37 4.18 9.32
C ARG A 106 2.53 3.04 8.35
N LEU A 107 2.11 3.28 7.13
CA LEU A 107 2.24 2.34 6.02
C LEU A 107 2.80 3.07 4.80
N CYS A 108 3.63 2.39 4.04
CA CYS A 108 4.27 2.95 2.86
C CYS A 108 4.35 1.86 1.79
N VAL A 109 4.21 2.25 0.53
CA VAL A 109 4.37 1.34 -0.61
C VAL A 109 5.47 1.89 -1.50
N VAL A 110 6.42 1.05 -1.86
CA VAL A 110 7.50 1.41 -2.76
C VAL A 110 7.50 0.44 -3.95
N ALA A 111 8.06 0.87 -5.05
CA ALA A 111 8.13 0.06 -6.25
C ALA A 111 9.39 0.33 -7.04
N ARG A 112 9.79 -0.64 -7.83
CA ARG A 112 10.86 -0.49 -8.81
C ARG A 112 10.49 -1.24 -10.08
N ASP A 113 11.17 -0.90 -11.17
CA ASP A 113 11.05 -1.62 -12.43
C ASP A 113 11.77 -2.97 -12.28
N SER A 114 11.09 -4.06 -12.58
CA SER A 114 11.68 -5.39 -12.50
C SER A 114 12.76 -5.62 -13.56
N ALA A 115 12.73 -4.86 -14.64
CA ALA A 115 13.58 -5.07 -15.80
C ALA A 115 14.84 -4.21 -15.83
N SER A 116 15.21 -3.55 -14.75
CA SER A 116 16.39 -2.71 -14.67
C SER A 116 16.41 -1.56 -15.67
N ASN A 117 15.25 -1.10 -16.07
CA ASN A 117 15.09 0.06 -16.95
C ASN A 117 14.63 1.26 -16.14
N THR A 118 14.64 2.44 -16.78
CA THR A 118 14.07 3.65 -16.20
C THR A 118 12.88 4.08 -17.04
N GLN A 119 11.73 4.25 -16.43
CA GLN A 119 10.53 4.71 -17.11
C GLN A 119 10.33 6.20 -16.85
N THR A 120 9.90 6.93 -17.86
CA THR A 120 9.68 8.37 -17.77
C THR A 120 8.22 8.77 -17.94
N PHE A 121 7.32 7.81 -18.08
CA PHE A 121 5.89 8.05 -18.24
C PHE A 121 5.13 7.14 -17.27
N PRO A 122 3.84 7.38 -17.04
CA PRO A 122 3.08 6.55 -16.12
C PRO A 122 3.09 5.09 -16.55
N ILE A 123 3.50 4.19 -15.67
CA ILE A 123 3.60 2.77 -15.96
C ILE A 123 2.65 1.94 -15.10
N GLY A 124 1.91 2.57 -14.20
CA GLY A 124 0.94 1.85 -13.41
C GLY A 124 0.23 2.70 -12.39
N ASP A 125 -0.54 2.04 -11.55
CA ASP A 125 -1.30 2.66 -10.47
C ASP A 125 -1.17 1.85 -9.19
N CYS A 126 -1.29 2.53 -8.05
CA CYS A 126 -1.31 1.89 -6.75
C CYS A 126 -2.45 2.47 -5.93
N VAL A 127 -3.25 1.59 -5.34
CA VAL A 127 -4.37 1.98 -4.48
C VAL A 127 -4.23 1.27 -3.15
N VAL A 128 -4.39 2.00 -2.07
CA VAL A 128 -4.46 1.45 -0.72
C VAL A 128 -5.84 1.73 -0.16
N PHE A 129 -6.53 0.68 0.24
CA PHE A 129 -7.84 0.76 0.86
C PHE A 129 -7.74 0.20 2.27
N ALA A 130 -7.91 1.05 3.27
CA ALA A 130 -7.82 0.66 4.67
C ALA A 130 -9.19 0.63 5.31
N GLN A 131 -9.40 -0.34 6.20
CA GLN A 131 -10.67 -0.52 6.92
C GLN A 131 -10.41 -0.73 8.40
N GLY A 132 -11.32 -0.22 9.20
CA GLY A 132 -11.31 -0.40 10.65
C GLY A 132 -12.67 -0.22 11.23
N THR A 133 -12.75 -0.36 12.55
CA THR A 133 -13.99 -0.10 13.30
C THR A 133 -13.79 1.15 14.15
N ILE A 134 -14.89 1.85 14.34
CA ILE A 134 -14.88 3.06 15.18
C ILE A 134 -15.13 2.71 16.64
#